data_5e6c47ed90ce05a4a69355d4ebf14aca
#
_entry.id   5e6c47ed90ce05a4a69355d4ebf14aca
#
_cell.length_a   1.000
_cell.length_b   1.000
_cell.length_c   1.000
_cell.angle_alpha   90.00
_cell.angle_beta   90.00
_cell.angle_gamma   90.00
#
_symmetry.space_group_name_H-M   'P 1'
#
loop_
_entity.id
_entity.type
_entity.pdbx_description
1 polymer ?
#
loop_
_entity_poly.entity_id
_entity_poly.type
_entity_poly.pdbx_seq_one_letter_code
_entity_poly.pdbx_strand_id
1 'polypeptide(L)'
;MDGDQSAWFYSGRVEVRQANGSWGTICDDQFDNREASVICKMFGYPKGIARPQAYFGQGTGLILMDDVECNGNEMSIFDCSYRDMNNHNCGHGEDSGVECSVEGE
;
A
#
# COMPACT_ATOMS: atom_id res chain seq x y z
N MET A 1 -4.68 -10.09 21.67
CA MET A 1 -5.14 -9.29 21.95
C MET A 1 -6.24 -9.34 22.41
N ASP A 2 -6.42 -9.29 22.84
CA ASP A 2 -7.33 -9.35 23.48
C ASP A 2 -8.39 -9.09 22.90
N GLY A 3 -9.02 -9.53 23.29
CA GLY A 3 -10.19 -9.43 22.85
C GLY A 3 -10.69 -8.24 22.40
N ASP A 4 -9.95 -7.34 22.52
CA ASP A 4 -10.33 -6.07 22.07
C ASP A 4 -10.20 -6.03 20.60
N GLN A 5 -11.29 -6.16 19.93
CA GLN A 5 -11.30 -6.27 18.50
C GLN A 5 -10.89 -5.00 17.81
N SER A 6 -11.05 -3.89 18.49
CA SER A 6 -10.66 -2.64 17.88
C SER A 6 -9.16 -2.55 17.66
N ALA A 7 -8.40 -3.42 18.30
CA ALA A 7 -6.98 -3.44 18.10
C ALA A 7 -6.56 -4.27 16.92
N TRP A 8 -7.49 -4.87 16.23
CA TRP A 8 -7.20 -5.79 15.17
C TRP A 8 -7.14 -5.11 13.83
N PHE A 9 -6.34 -4.08 13.75
CA PHE A 9 -6.09 -3.51 12.45
C PHE A 9 -4.63 -3.12 12.37
N TYR A 10 -4.20 -2.93 11.16
CA TYR A 10 -2.83 -2.55 10.87
C TYR A 10 -2.89 -1.30 10.01
N SER A 11 -2.09 -0.31 10.30
CA SER A 11 -2.06 0.88 9.49
C SER A 11 -0.64 1.42 9.41
N GLY A 12 -0.35 2.08 8.30
CA GLY A 12 0.96 2.68 8.14
C GLY A 12 1.27 2.97 6.69
N ARG A 13 2.42 3.57 6.49
CA ARG A 13 2.96 3.81 5.16
C ARG A 13 3.32 2.48 4.54
N VAL A 14 2.98 2.32 3.26
CA VAL A 14 3.32 1.11 2.54
C VAL A 14 4.76 1.19 2.05
N GLU A 15 5.51 0.13 2.32
CA GLU A 15 6.83 -0.02 1.74
C GLU A 15 6.94 -1.43 1.19
N VAL A 16 7.51 -1.54 0.01
CA VAL A 16 7.59 -2.81 -0.70
C VAL A 16 9.00 -2.98 -1.24
N ARG A 17 9.32 -4.22 -1.56
CA ARG A 17 10.55 -4.49 -2.30
C ARG A 17 10.36 -5.75 -3.13
N GLN A 18 11.04 -5.78 -4.24
CA GLN A 18 11.14 -7.01 -5.01
C GLN A 18 12.31 -7.81 -4.48
N ALA A 19 12.33 -9.08 -4.79
CA ALA A 19 13.43 -9.94 -4.36
C ALA A 19 14.75 -9.31 -4.79
N ASN A 20 15.69 -9.26 -3.88
CA ASN A 20 17.03 -8.72 -4.12
C ASN A 20 17.06 -7.22 -4.35
N GLY A 21 15.95 -6.53 -4.10
CA GLY A 21 15.89 -5.09 -4.29
C GLY A 21 15.88 -4.34 -2.98
N SER A 22 15.89 -3.04 -3.08
CA SER A 22 15.78 -2.15 -1.93
C SER A 22 14.31 -1.86 -1.64
N TRP A 23 14.04 -1.52 -0.39
CA TRP A 23 12.69 -1.09 -0.01
C TRP A 23 12.37 0.24 -0.66
N GLY A 24 11.11 0.44 -1.00
CA GLY A 24 10.65 1.69 -1.54
C GLY A 24 9.18 1.89 -1.26
N THR A 25 8.70 3.09 -1.55
CA THR A 25 7.32 3.47 -1.30
C THR A 25 6.51 3.36 -2.58
N ILE A 26 5.20 3.57 -2.43
CA ILE A 26 4.25 3.57 -3.54
C ILE A 26 3.61 4.95 -3.59
N CYS A 27 3.64 5.56 -4.76
CA CYS A 27 2.99 6.85 -4.97
C CYS A 27 1.47 6.69 -4.92
N ASP A 28 0.78 7.72 -4.47
CA ASP A 28 -0.65 7.63 -4.26
C ASP A 28 -1.49 7.88 -5.51
N ASP A 29 -0.89 8.18 -6.66
CA ASP A 29 -1.65 8.37 -7.89
C ASP A 29 -2.40 7.08 -8.21
N GLN A 30 -3.71 7.18 -8.30
CA GLN A 30 -4.61 6.07 -8.60
C GLN A 30 -4.62 4.96 -7.54
N PHE A 31 -4.00 5.20 -6.40
CA PHE A 31 -3.97 4.21 -5.32
C PHE A 31 -5.23 4.41 -4.48
N ASP A 32 -6.20 3.52 -4.65
CA ASP A 32 -7.46 3.62 -3.92
C ASP A 32 -7.67 2.36 -3.08
N ASN A 33 -8.91 2.14 -2.66
CA ASN A 33 -9.17 1.04 -1.73
C ASN A 33 -8.96 -0.33 -2.36
N ARG A 34 -9.00 -0.45 -3.68
CA ARG A 34 -8.68 -1.74 -4.31
C ARG A 34 -7.22 -2.08 -4.13
N GLU A 35 -6.34 -1.10 -4.33
CA GLU A 35 -4.92 -1.31 -4.12
C GLU A 35 -4.61 -1.53 -2.65
N ALA A 36 -5.26 -0.74 -1.80
CA ALA A 36 -5.07 -0.91 -0.36
C ALA A 36 -5.51 -2.31 0.07
N SER A 37 -6.60 -2.82 -0.50
CA SER A 37 -7.07 -4.15 -0.15
C SER A 37 -6.09 -5.23 -0.58
N VAL A 38 -5.47 -5.07 -1.75
CA VAL A 38 -4.45 -6.03 -2.18
C VAL A 38 -3.29 -6.04 -1.19
N ILE A 39 -2.80 -4.86 -0.80
CA ILE A 39 -1.73 -4.76 0.18
C ILE A 39 -2.15 -5.43 1.50
N CYS A 40 -3.35 -5.11 1.97
CA CYS A 40 -3.80 -5.63 3.26
C CYS A 40 -3.95 -7.15 3.23
N LYS A 41 -4.41 -7.70 2.10
CA LYS A 41 -4.50 -9.15 1.99
C LYS A 41 -3.14 -9.82 2.03
N MET A 42 -2.10 -9.14 1.55
CA MET A 42 -0.75 -9.68 1.63
C MET A 42 -0.30 -9.82 3.08
N PHE A 43 -0.87 -9.02 3.98
CA PHE A 43 -0.61 -9.13 5.40
C PHE A 43 -1.62 -10.00 6.13
N GLY A 44 -2.58 -10.58 5.41
CA GLY A 44 -3.57 -11.45 6.01
C GLY A 44 -4.83 -10.75 6.48
N TYR A 45 -5.07 -9.53 6.05
CA TYR A 45 -6.28 -8.79 6.43
C TYR A 45 -7.24 -8.77 5.25
N PRO A 46 -8.54 -8.90 5.50
CA PRO A 46 -9.50 -9.02 4.39
C PRO A 46 -9.79 -7.73 3.65
N LYS A 47 -9.54 -6.58 4.25
CA LYS A 47 -9.85 -5.36 3.53
C LYS A 47 -8.94 -4.21 3.95
N GLY A 48 -8.90 -3.19 3.12
CA GLY A 48 -8.06 -2.03 3.38
C GLY A 48 -8.64 -0.75 2.82
N ILE A 49 -8.21 0.35 3.40
CA ILE A 49 -8.58 1.68 2.99
C ILE A 49 -7.29 2.42 2.66
N ALA A 50 -7.26 3.13 1.54
CA ALA A 50 -6.09 3.87 1.10
C ALA A 50 -6.01 5.19 1.84
N ARG A 51 -4.79 5.58 2.18
CA ARG A 51 -4.51 6.90 2.76
C ARG A 51 -3.44 7.59 1.92
N PRO A 52 -3.80 8.63 1.18
CA PRO A 52 -2.85 9.30 0.29
C PRO A 52 -2.07 10.37 1.00
N GLN A 53 -1.20 11.01 0.25
CA GLN A 53 -0.52 12.25 0.64
C GLN A 53 0.31 12.11 1.90
N ALA A 54 1.03 11.01 2.01
CA ALA A 54 1.93 10.77 3.12
C ALA A 54 1.21 10.90 4.47
N TYR A 55 -0.03 10.42 4.51
CA TYR A 55 -0.83 10.49 5.73
C TYR A 55 -0.09 9.91 6.93
N PHE A 56 0.68 8.85 6.73
CA PHE A 56 1.45 8.22 7.79
C PHE A 56 2.93 8.63 7.77
N GLY A 57 3.23 9.73 7.06
CA GLY A 57 4.59 10.25 7.01
C GLY A 57 5.28 9.89 5.71
N GLN A 58 6.29 10.66 5.39
CA GLN A 58 7.07 10.48 4.18
C GLN A 58 8.16 9.45 4.42
N GLY A 59 8.35 8.57 3.45
CA GLY A 59 9.47 7.66 3.46
C GLY A 59 10.71 8.33 2.91
N THR A 60 11.75 7.54 2.74
CA THR A 60 13.00 8.00 2.14
C THR A 60 13.43 6.99 1.11
N GLY A 61 14.36 7.38 0.25
CA GLY A 61 14.90 6.47 -0.73
C GLY A 61 14.04 6.36 -1.95
N LEU A 62 13.79 5.15 -2.39
CA LEU A 62 13.15 4.90 -3.67
C LEU A 62 11.64 5.04 -3.59
N ILE A 63 11.05 5.43 -4.71
CA ILE A 63 9.62 5.32 -4.94
C ILE A 63 9.49 4.28 -6.05
N LEU A 64 9.04 3.09 -5.69
CA LEU A 64 9.13 1.95 -6.59
C LEU A 64 7.95 1.84 -7.55
N MET A 65 6.79 2.33 -7.17
CA MET A 65 5.58 2.13 -7.95
C MET A 65 4.76 3.39 -8.01
N ASP A 66 4.14 3.63 -9.16
CA ASP A 66 3.26 4.78 -9.36
C ASP A 66 2.11 4.31 -10.25
N ASP A 67 0.98 5.00 -10.17
CA ASP A 67 -0.18 4.70 -10.99
C ASP A 67 -0.58 3.23 -10.88
N VAL A 68 -0.59 2.70 -9.68
CA VAL A 68 -0.91 1.29 -9.47
C VAL A 68 -2.40 1.08 -9.68
N GLU A 69 -2.75 0.10 -10.51
CA GLU A 69 -4.13 -0.23 -10.78
C GLU A 69 -4.34 -1.72 -10.58
N CYS A 70 -5.17 -2.05 -9.63
CA CYS A 70 -5.46 -3.44 -9.29
C CYS A 70 -6.93 -3.73 -9.54
N ASN A 71 -7.24 -5.01 -9.71
CA ASN A 71 -8.62 -5.46 -9.76
C ASN A 71 -9.17 -5.71 -8.36
N GLY A 72 -8.29 -5.94 -7.41
CA GLY A 72 -8.68 -6.27 -6.06
C GLY A 72 -8.51 -7.74 -5.73
N ASN A 73 -8.21 -8.56 -6.73
CA ASN A 73 -8.09 -10.01 -6.56
C ASN A 73 -6.68 -10.51 -6.60
N GLU A 74 -5.72 -9.63 -6.85
CA GLU A 74 -4.35 -10.06 -7.03
C GLU A 74 -3.77 -10.61 -5.73
N MET A 75 -2.83 -11.52 -5.86
CA MET A 75 -2.16 -12.10 -4.70
C MET A 75 -1.04 -11.21 -4.20
N SER A 76 -0.56 -10.30 -5.02
CA SER A 76 0.53 -9.41 -4.66
C SER A 76 0.33 -8.08 -5.37
N ILE A 77 0.77 -7.00 -4.74
CA ILE A 77 0.68 -5.68 -5.36
C ILE A 77 1.52 -5.63 -6.64
N PHE A 78 2.57 -6.44 -6.72
CA PHE A 78 3.39 -6.47 -7.93
C PHE A 78 2.69 -7.14 -9.10
N ASP A 79 1.56 -7.79 -8.87
CA ASP A 79 0.76 -8.37 -9.94
C ASP A 79 -0.19 -7.36 -10.57
N CYS A 80 -0.30 -6.19 -9.98
CA CYS A 80 -1.12 -5.12 -10.52
C CYS A 80 -0.34 -4.38 -11.58
N SER A 81 -1.05 -3.60 -12.40
CA SER A 81 -0.40 -2.74 -13.37
C SER A 81 0.19 -1.54 -12.67
N TYR A 82 1.40 -1.12 -13.04
CA TYR A 82 2.01 0.06 -12.42
C TYR A 82 3.14 0.60 -13.26
N ARG A 83 3.51 1.86 -12.98
CA ARG A 83 4.73 2.44 -13.52
C ARG A 83 5.85 2.21 -12.52
N ASP A 84 7.01 1.86 -13.02
CA ASP A 84 8.13 1.56 -12.14
C ASP A 84 8.88 2.82 -11.74
N MET A 85 9.95 2.65 -10.99
CA MET A 85 10.65 3.78 -10.39
C MET A 85 11.31 4.69 -11.40
N ASN A 86 11.45 4.27 -12.64
CA ASN A 86 12.06 5.10 -13.66
C ASN A 86 11.03 5.94 -14.40
N ASN A 87 9.75 5.75 -14.12
CA ASN A 87 8.69 6.39 -14.87
C ASN A 87 7.72 7.18 -14.02
N HIS A 88 8.00 7.35 -12.72
CA HIS A 88 7.07 8.07 -11.88
C HIS A 88 7.41 9.57 -11.89
N ASN A 89 6.43 10.35 -11.44
CA ASN A 89 6.62 11.79 -11.30
C ASN A 89 6.29 12.24 -9.88
N CYS A 90 6.56 11.40 -8.91
CA CYS A 90 6.13 11.61 -7.54
C CYS A 90 7.27 11.99 -6.62
N GLY A 91 6.92 12.64 -5.52
CA GLY A 91 7.82 12.81 -4.41
C GLY A 91 7.26 12.11 -3.19
N HIS A 92 8.02 12.05 -2.12
CA HIS A 92 7.59 11.33 -0.92
C HIS A 92 6.40 11.98 -0.22
N GLY A 93 6.07 13.21 -0.56
CA GLY A 93 4.84 13.82 -0.07
C GLY A 93 3.59 13.12 -0.57
N GLU A 94 3.73 12.22 -1.53
CA GLU A 94 2.63 11.45 -2.09
C GLU A 94 2.74 9.97 -1.74
N ASP A 95 3.46 9.62 -0.69
CA ASP A 95 3.60 8.23 -0.29
C ASP A 95 2.26 7.68 0.20
N SER A 96 1.90 6.52 -0.32
CA SER A 96 0.65 5.87 0.06
C SER A 96 0.76 5.16 1.38
N GLY A 97 -0.35 5.13 2.09
CA GLY A 97 -0.51 4.30 3.27
C GLY A 97 -1.79 3.53 3.21
N VAL A 98 -1.98 2.64 4.14
CA VAL A 98 -3.19 1.81 4.20
C VAL A 98 -3.64 1.67 5.64
N GLU A 99 -4.94 1.41 5.79
CA GLU A 99 -5.52 0.96 7.05
C GLU A 99 -6.20 -0.36 6.77
N CYS A 100 -5.70 -1.40 7.38
CA CYS A 100 -6.20 -2.75 7.18
C CYS A 100 -7.04 -3.17 8.37
N SER A 101 -8.07 -3.95 8.12
CA SER A 101 -8.91 -4.41 9.22
C SER A 101 -9.29 -5.86 9.03
N VAL A 102 -9.65 -6.50 10.13
CA VAL A 102 -10.15 -7.87 10.10
C VAL A 102 -11.65 -7.90 9.94
N GLU A 103 -12.30 -6.74 10.10
CA GLU A 103 -13.74 -6.69 9.94
C GLU A 103 -14.08 -6.73 8.48
N GLY A 104 -15.12 -7.42 8.15
CA GLY A 104 -15.53 -7.57 6.77
C GLY A 104 -16.32 -6.42 6.22
N GLU A 105 -16.61 -5.42 7.01
CA GLU A 105 -17.42 -4.33 6.50
C GLU A 105 -16.77 -3.01 6.62
#